data_ecc994946bf0ac0fb7cfa1a929ea3b04
#
_entry.id   ecc994946bf0ac0fb7cfa1a929ea3b04
#
_cell.length_a   1.000
_cell.length_b   1.000
_cell.length_c   1.000
_cell.angle_alpha   90.00
_cell.angle_beta   90.00
_cell.angle_gamma   90.00
#
_symmetry.space_group_name_H-M   'P 1'
#
loop_
_entity.id
_entity.type
_entity.pdbx_description
1 polymer ?
#
loop_
_entity_poly.entity_id
_entity_poly.type
_entity_poly.pdbx_seq_one_letter_code
_entity_poly.pdbx_strand_id
1 'polypeptide(L)'
;HVCYGIDGVPILKDISLGVQKGCIVTIVGPNGCGKSTLLKIISRILRPQSGEVLLDGCDVRTANTRSLARRMAILPQRKNVAVDLTVEQLVQYGRYPHTGFGGKLTKRDIDKVDEAMHAAGIETLRNRAIGTLSGGESQMAWIAMCLAQAPEIILLDEPTTYLDICYQLEVLELVRHLNRAYAMTIVMVLHDINQAAQYSDIVYMMKDGEIYNTGAPKDIFLPESFTDVFRV
;
A
#
# COMPACT_ATOMS: atom_id res chain seq x y z
N HIS A 1 6.12 -1.91 19.36
CA HIS A 1 5.16 -1.66 20.46
C HIS A 1 4.28 -0.45 20.17
N VAL A 2 3.51 -0.52 19.07
CA VAL A 2 2.61 0.57 18.64
C VAL A 2 1.21 0.35 19.24
N CYS A 3 0.70 1.38 19.95
CA CYS A 3 -0.70 1.42 20.40
C CYS A 3 -1.43 2.60 19.76
N TYR A 4 -2.70 2.40 19.45
CA TYR A 4 -3.57 3.44 18.91
C TYR A 4 -5.03 3.17 19.26
N GLY A 5 -5.77 4.22 19.61
CA GLY A 5 -7.20 4.17 19.88
C GLY A 5 -7.90 5.47 19.50
N ILE A 6 -9.21 5.41 19.37
CA ILE A 6 -10.10 6.56 19.09
C ILE A 6 -11.16 6.59 20.17
N ASP A 7 -11.39 7.76 20.76
CA ASP A 7 -12.41 8.00 21.78
C ASP A 7 -12.36 6.99 22.95
N GLY A 8 -11.14 6.62 23.37
CA GLY A 8 -10.91 5.65 24.44
C GLY A 8 -11.04 4.18 24.04
N VAL A 9 -11.43 3.88 22.80
CA VAL A 9 -11.52 2.52 22.28
C VAL A 9 -10.17 2.12 21.66
N PRO A 10 -9.47 1.08 22.18
CA PRO A 10 -8.21 0.61 21.60
C PRO A 10 -8.45 -0.08 20.26
N ILE A 11 -7.72 0.36 19.23
CA ILE A 11 -7.76 -0.22 17.87
C ILE A 11 -6.52 -1.06 17.61
N LEU A 12 -5.35 -0.58 18.01
CA LEU A 12 -4.09 -1.33 17.96
C LEU A 12 -3.53 -1.44 19.37
N LYS A 13 -3.14 -2.67 19.73
CA LYS A 13 -2.68 -3.04 21.07
C LYS A 13 -1.31 -3.69 20.95
N ASP A 14 -0.27 -2.92 21.29
CA ASP A 14 1.11 -3.41 21.34
C ASP A 14 1.64 -4.06 20.04
N ILE A 15 1.31 -3.49 18.88
CA ILE A 15 1.75 -4.01 17.60
C ILE A 15 3.26 -3.86 17.43
N SER A 16 3.92 -4.99 17.16
CA SER A 16 5.33 -5.05 16.75
C SER A 16 5.45 -5.86 15.48
N LEU A 17 5.99 -5.26 14.42
CA LEU A 17 6.26 -5.94 13.16
C LEU A 17 7.55 -5.44 12.51
N GLY A 18 8.19 -6.29 11.74
CA GLY A 18 9.36 -5.95 10.95
C GLY A 18 9.15 -6.27 9.48
N VAL A 19 9.56 -5.35 8.61
CA VAL A 19 9.50 -5.53 7.16
C VAL A 19 10.92 -5.54 6.62
N GLN A 20 11.33 -6.65 6.02
CA GLN A 20 12.63 -6.74 5.37
C GLN A 20 12.59 -6.04 4.02
N LYS A 21 13.70 -5.39 3.66
CA LYS A 21 13.83 -4.72 2.38
C LYS A 21 13.71 -5.71 1.22
N GLY A 22 12.94 -5.36 0.21
CA GLY A 22 12.71 -6.19 -0.97
C GLY A 22 11.75 -7.36 -0.77
N CYS A 23 11.03 -7.42 0.36
CA CYS A 23 9.99 -8.44 0.60
C CYS A 23 8.59 -7.91 0.30
N ILE A 24 7.70 -8.82 -0.06
CA ILE A 24 6.25 -8.62 -0.09
C ILE A 24 5.67 -9.11 1.23
N VAL A 25 5.16 -8.19 2.03
CA VAL A 25 4.52 -8.46 3.32
C VAL A 25 3.02 -8.23 3.19
N THR A 26 2.22 -9.19 3.61
CA THR A 26 0.76 -9.04 3.62
C THR A 26 0.21 -9.09 5.04
N ILE A 27 -0.71 -8.19 5.32
CA ILE A 27 -1.48 -8.14 6.56
C ILE A 27 -2.87 -8.69 6.28
N VAL A 28 -3.26 -9.76 6.97
CA VAL A 28 -4.59 -10.38 6.89
C VAL A 28 -5.28 -10.36 8.24
N GLY A 29 -6.60 -10.52 8.26
CA GLY A 29 -7.39 -10.61 9.49
C GLY A 29 -8.83 -10.12 9.28
N PRO A 30 -9.72 -10.30 10.27
CA PRO A 30 -11.11 -9.92 10.19
C PRO A 30 -11.30 -8.41 9.93
N ASN A 31 -12.50 -8.03 9.49
CA ASN A 31 -12.85 -6.62 9.36
C ASN A 31 -12.85 -5.94 10.75
N GLY A 32 -12.33 -4.72 10.79
CA GLY A 32 -12.25 -3.94 12.02
C GLY A 32 -11.08 -4.28 12.96
N CYS A 33 -10.22 -5.28 12.65
CA CYS A 33 -9.09 -5.61 13.52
C CYS A 33 -7.91 -4.63 13.47
N GLY A 34 -8.00 -3.53 12.69
CA GLY A 34 -7.00 -2.45 12.71
C GLY A 34 -6.01 -2.42 11.54
N LYS A 35 -6.13 -3.26 10.51
CA LYS A 35 -5.19 -3.36 9.37
C LYS A 35 -4.91 -2.01 8.67
N SER A 36 -5.96 -1.35 8.21
CA SER A 36 -5.83 -0.03 7.55
C SER A 36 -5.33 1.06 8.49
N THR A 37 -5.66 0.97 9.79
CA THR A 37 -5.14 1.87 10.82
C THR A 37 -3.63 1.68 10.97
N LEU A 38 -3.16 0.44 10.97
CA LEU A 38 -1.73 0.11 11.03
C LEU A 38 -0.98 0.68 9.81
N LEU A 39 -1.50 0.50 8.58
CA LEU A 39 -0.90 1.11 7.38
C LEU A 39 -0.84 2.64 7.46
N LYS A 40 -1.89 3.29 7.97
CA LYS A 40 -1.93 4.74 8.17
C LYS A 40 -0.90 5.22 9.19
N ILE A 41 -0.60 4.42 10.21
CA ILE A 41 0.45 4.73 11.19
C ILE A 41 1.83 4.52 10.57
N ILE A 42 2.06 3.42 9.84
CA ILE A 42 3.32 3.16 9.12
C ILE A 42 3.62 4.31 8.15
N SER A 43 2.62 4.79 7.42
CA SER A 43 2.75 5.91 6.46
C SER A 43 2.81 7.30 7.12
N ARG A 44 2.73 7.39 8.45
CA ARG A 44 2.66 8.65 9.20
C ARG A 44 1.42 9.51 8.90
N ILE A 45 0.36 8.93 8.33
CA ILE A 45 -0.96 9.61 8.21
C ILE A 45 -1.61 9.74 9.59
N LEU A 46 -1.49 8.69 10.41
CA LEU A 46 -1.92 8.71 11.81
C LEU A 46 -0.70 8.66 12.73
N ARG A 47 -0.82 9.32 13.88
CA ARG A 47 0.21 9.31 14.93
C ARG A 47 -0.16 8.27 15.98
N PRO A 48 0.73 7.33 16.33
CA PRO A 48 0.46 6.38 17.39
C PRO A 48 0.39 7.09 18.76
N GLN A 49 -0.38 6.54 19.70
CA GLN A 49 -0.45 7.01 21.09
C GLN A 49 0.82 6.63 21.86
N SER A 50 1.35 5.45 21.59
CA SER A 50 2.64 4.99 22.13
C SER A 50 3.37 4.15 21.08
N GLY A 51 4.66 3.93 21.29
CA GLY A 51 5.53 3.24 20.37
C GLY A 51 6.05 4.13 19.24
N GLU A 52 6.75 3.53 18.30
CA GLU A 52 7.43 4.23 17.20
C GLU A 52 7.40 3.39 15.92
N VAL A 53 7.54 4.05 14.77
CA VAL A 53 7.75 3.43 13.46
C VAL A 53 9.12 3.86 12.96
N LEU A 54 9.97 2.90 12.70
CA LEU A 54 11.34 3.14 12.23
C LEU A 54 11.48 2.77 10.76
N LEU A 55 12.09 3.65 9.99
CA LEU A 55 12.55 3.40 8.63
C LEU A 55 14.07 3.49 8.61
N ASP A 56 14.76 2.36 8.40
CA ASP A 56 16.21 2.23 8.49
C ASP A 56 16.77 2.78 9.83
N GLY A 57 16.10 2.48 10.94
CA GLY A 57 16.48 2.93 12.28
C GLY A 57 16.12 4.37 12.63
N CYS A 58 15.53 5.13 11.68
CA CYS A 58 15.10 6.51 11.91
C CYS A 58 13.58 6.57 12.14
N ASP A 59 13.15 7.25 13.20
CA ASP A 59 11.72 7.45 13.49
C ASP A 59 11.06 8.29 12.37
N VAL A 60 10.04 7.72 11.73
CA VAL A 60 9.31 8.40 10.64
C VAL A 60 8.67 9.72 11.10
N ARG A 61 8.42 9.90 12.41
CA ARG A 61 7.86 11.14 12.96
C ARG A 61 8.82 12.31 12.86
N THR A 62 10.13 12.05 12.98
CA THR A 62 11.18 13.08 12.93
C THR A 62 11.69 13.32 11.52
N ALA A 63 11.41 12.42 10.59
CA ALA A 63 11.84 12.53 9.21
C ALA A 63 11.21 13.74 8.50
N ASN A 64 11.96 14.40 7.61
CA ASN A 64 11.43 15.42 6.74
C ASN A 64 10.31 14.82 5.87
N THR A 65 9.13 15.46 5.82
CA THR A 65 7.95 14.96 5.10
C THR A 65 8.20 14.65 3.64
N ARG A 66 8.93 15.54 2.96
CA ARG A 66 9.26 15.36 1.55
C ARG A 66 10.25 14.21 1.35
N SER A 67 11.22 14.06 2.22
CA SER A 67 12.19 12.95 2.19
C SER A 67 11.47 11.61 2.40
N LEU A 68 10.59 11.53 3.40
CA LEU A 68 9.78 10.33 3.62
C LEU A 68 8.88 10.01 2.43
N ALA A 69 8.21 11.04 1.87
CA ALA A 69 7.35 10.87 0.70
C ALA A 69 8.10 10.49 -0.59
N ARG A 70 9.41 10.68 -0.68
CA ARG A 70 10.24 10.15 -1.78
C ARG A 70 10.58 8.68 -1.63
N ARG A 71 10.50 8.15 -0.41
CA ARG A 71 10.89 6.78 -0.08
C ARG A 71 9.69 5.86 0.08
N MET A 72 8.54 6.39 0.48
CA MET A 72 7.36 5.60 0.81
C MET A 72 6.12 6.18 0.13
N ALA A 73 5.44 5.38 -0.69
CA ALA A 73 4.14 5.69 -1.26
C ALA A 73 3.04 4.90 -0.55
N ILE A 74 1.84 5.46 -0.52
CA ILE A 74 0.66 4.76 -0.01
C ILE A 74 -0.50 4.89 -1.00
N LEU A 75 -1.14 3.75 -1.29
CA LEU A 75 -2.42 3.67 -1.96
C LEU A 75 -3.51 3.44 -0.91
N PRO A 76 -4.34 4.45 -0.59
CA PRO A 76 -5.40 4.28 0.39
C PRO A 76 -6.60 3.54 -0.21
N GLN A 77 -7.39 2.88 0.64
CA GLN A 77 -8.62 2.19 0.24
C GLN A 77 -9.63 3.15 -0.42
N ARG A 78 -9.85 4.32 0.17
CA ARG A 78 -10.75 5.36 -0.39
C ARG A 78 -9.94 6.39 -1.16
N LYS A 79 -10.38 6.65 -2.38
CA LYS A 79 -9.73 7.55 -3.33
C LYS A 79 -10.70 8.67 -3.68
N ASN A 80 -10.38 9.88 -3.26
CA ASN A 80 -11.15 11.07 -3.60
C ASN A 80 -10.32 11.96 -4.53
N VAL A 81 -10.76 12.08 -5.77
CA VAL A 81 -10.09 12.94 -6.76
C VAL A 81 -11.15 13.74 -7.52
N ALA A 82 -10.78 14.90 -8.02
CA ALA A 82 -11.64 15.67 -8.95
C ALA A 82 -11.88 14.84 -10.21
N VAL A 83 -13.14 14.69 -10.58
CA VAL A 83 -13.62 13.81 -11.65
C VAL A 83 -13.06 14.22 -13.03
N ASP A 84 -12.69 15.48 -13.19
CA ASP A 84 -12.24 16.07 -14.46
C ASP A 84 -10.74 15.88 -14.75
N LEU A 85 -9.96 15.29 -13.85
CA LEU A 85 -8.54 15.04 -14.08
C LEU A 85 -8.34 13.92 -15.09
N THR A 86 -7.36 14.10 -15.99
CA THR A 86 -6.90 13.00 -16.85
C THR A 86 -6.04 12.00 -16.07
N VAL A 87 -5.90 10.80 -16.60
CA VAL A 87 -4.99 9.76 -16.06
C VAL A 87 -3.57 10.32 -15.92
N GLU A 88 -3.06 10.97 -16.96
CA GLU A 88 -1.71 11.57 -16.90
C GLU A 88 -1.59 12.59 -15.77
N GLN A 89 -2.56 13.48 -15.62
CA GLN A 89 -2.55 14.47 -14.54
C GLN A 89 -2.57 13.83 -13.16
N LEU A 90 -3.34 12.73 -12.98
CA LEU A 90 -3.31 11.97 -11.74
C LEU A 90 -1.91 11.39 -11.49
N VAL A 91 -1.32 10.73 -12.48
CA VAL A 91 0.01 10.10 -12.33
C VAL A 91 1.09 11.15 -12.06
N GLN A 92 0.99 12.33 -12.65
CA GLN A 92 1.89 13.46 -12.38
C GLN A 92 1.88 13.92 -10.91
N TYR A 93 0.77 13.75 -10.16
CA TYR A 93 0.77 14.03 -8.72
C TYR A 93 1.76 13.17 -7.93
N GLY A 94 2.10 11.98 -8.42
CA GLY A 94 3.17 11.17 -7.85
C GLY A 94 4.54 11.88 -7.82
N ARG A 95 4.75 12.88 -8.70
CA ARG A 95 6.00 13.68 -8.74
C ARG A 95 6.05 14.81 -7.72
N TYR A 96 4.94 15.09 -7.03
CA TYR A 96 4.86 16.21 -6.07
C TYR A 96 5.99 16.24 -5.02
N PRO A 97 6.42 15.11 -4.41
CA PRO A 97 7.56 15.12 -3.48
C PRO A 97 8.88 15.55 -4.12
N HIS A 98 9.02 15.49 -5.44
CA HIS A 98 10.23 15.83 -6.18
C HIS A 98 10.22 17.27 -6.69
N THR A 99 9.08 17.78 -7.16
CA THR A 99 8.96 19.13 -7.74
C THR A 99 8.68 20.20 -6.69
N GLY A 100 7.94 19.86 -5.64
CA GLY A 100 7.44 20.82 -4.65
C GLY A 100 6.21 21.58 -5.11
N PHE A 101 5.75 22.49 -4.23
CA PHE A 101 4.53 23.28 -4.49
C PHE A 101 4.73 24.24 -5.66
N GLY A 102 3.89 24.13 -6.69
CA GLY A 102 3.95 24.99 -7.88
C GLY A 102 5.16 24.77 -8.80
N GLY A 103 5.98 23.74 -8.53
CA GLY A 103 7.14 23.40 -9.36
C GLY A 103 6.72 22.80 -10.70
N LYS A 104 7.36 23.27 -11.80
CA LYS A 104 7.17 22.66 -13.11
C LYS A 104 7.84 21.28 -13.15
N LEU A 105 7.20 20.33 -13.81
CA LEU A 105 7.78 19.02 -14.10
C LEU A 105 9.02 19.20 -15.00
N THR A 106 10.12 18.58 -14.61
CA THR A 106 11.31 18.46 -15.44
C THR A 106 11.12 17.33 -16.47
N LYS A 107 12.02 17.26 -17.45
CA LYS A 107 12.03 16.11 -18.38
C LYS A 107 12.11 14.78 -17.63
N ARG A 108 12.98 14.69 -16.61
CA ARG A 108 13.12 13.49 -15.76
C ARG A 108 11.81 13.12 -15.04
N ASP A 109 11.01 14.11 -14.63
CA ASP A 109 9.73 13.84 -14.00
C ASP A 109 8.72 13.29 -15.00
N ILE A 110 8.71 13.81 -16.24
CA ILE A 110 7.87 13.30 -17.33
C ILE A 110 8.29 11.86 -17.68
N ASP A 111 9.58 11.59 -17.82
CA ASP A 111 10.08 10.23 -18.07
C ASP A 111 9.62 9.26 -16.97
N LYS A 112 9.60 9.67 -15.69
CA LYS A 112 9.10 8.85 -14.57
C LYS A 112 7.58 8.63 -14.59
N VAL A 113 6.82 9.61 -15.09
CA VAL A 113 5.38 9.44 -15.34
C VAL A 113 5.14 8.41 -16.44
N ASP A 114 5.89 8.50 -17.54
CA ASP A 114 5.79 7.56 -18.66
C ASP A 114 6.18 6.14 -18.25
N GLU A 115 7.29 5.97 -17.52
CA GLU A 115 7.70 4.69 -16.96
C GLU A 115 6.61 4.07 -16.06
N ALA A 116 6.00 4.89 -15.20
CA ALA A 116 4.95 4.44 -14.29
C ALA A 116 3.68 4.02 -15.03
N MET A 117 3.27 4.77 -16.04
CA MET A 117 2.12 4.43 -16.88
C MET A 117 2.36 3.16 -17.69
N HIS A 118 3.56 2.99 -18.21
CA HIS A 118 3.97 1.78 -18.92
C HIS A 118 3.95 0.57 -18.00
N ALA A 119 4.56 0.67 -16.82
CA ALA A 119 4.58 -0.42 -15.84
C ALA A 119 3.17 -0.86 -15.41
N ALA A 120 2.23 0.08 -15.33
CA ALA A 120 0.83 -0.20 -15.00
C ALA A 120 -0.03 -0.58 -16.23
N GLY A 121 0.51 -0.58 -17.46
CA GLY A 121 -0.20 -0.95 -18.69
C GLY A 121 -1.33 0.01 -19.08
N ILE A 122 -1.21 1.30 -18.74
CA ILE A 122 -2.30 2.29 -18.90
C ILE A 122 -1.97 3.42 -19.87
N GLU A 123 -0.97 3.29 -20.73
CA GLU A 123 -0.54 4.36 -21.66
C GLU A 123 -1.68 4.80 -22.59
N THR A 124 -2.53 3.87 -23.01
CA THR A 124 -3.68 4.14 -23.88
C THR A 124 -4.77 4.96 -23.21
N LEU A 125 -4.76 5.00 -21.88
CA LEU A 125 -5.74 5.73 -21.07
C LEU A 125 -5.28 7.15 -20.72
N ARG A 126 -4.08 7.56 -21.12
CA ARG A 126 -3.38 8.81 -20.76
C ARG A 126 -4.30 10.03 -20.71
N ASN A 127 -5.07 10.23 -21.76
CA ASN A 127 -5.91 11.42 -21.95
C ASN A 127 -7.36 11.23 -21.48
N ARG A 128 -7.73 10.05 -20.96
CA ARG A 128 -9.08 9.81 -20.45
C ARG A 128 -9.26 10.48 -19.09
N ALA A 129 -10.45 10.99 -18.84
CA ALA A 129 -10.83 11.50 -17.52
C ALA A 129 -10.99 10.34 -16.52
N ILE A 130 -10.49 10.51 -15.31
CA ILE A 130 -10.54 9.48 -14.24
C ILE A 130 -11.96 9.01 -13.97
N GLY A 131 -12.93 9.94 -14.00
CA GLY A 131 -14.34 9.61 -13.77
C GLY A 131 -14.98 8.72 -14.85
N THR A 132 -14.30 8.47 -15.98
CA THR A 132 -14.80 7.62 -17.09
C THR A 132 -14.17 6.22 -17.10
N LEU A 133 -13.27 5.95 -16.18
CA LEU A 133 -12.57 4.66 -16.08
C LEU A 133 -13.44 3.60 -15.38
N SER A 134 -13.22 2.34 -15.75
CA SER A 134 -13.68 1.21 -14.95
C SER A 134 -12.98 1.17 -13.59
N GLY A 135 -13.49 0.38 -12.65
CA GLY A 135 -12.86 0.20 -11.34
C GLY A 135 -11.42 -0.28 -11.44
N GLY A 136 -11.16 -1.26 -12.31
CA GLY A 136 -9.81 -1.79 -12.55
C GLY A 136 -8.87 -0.79 -13.21
N GLU A 137 -9.30 -0.13 -14.29
CA GLU A 137 -8.52 0.94 -14.95
C GLU A 137 -8.17 2.06 -13.95
N SER A 138 -9.14 2.47 -13.14
CA SER A 138 -8.91 3.48 -12.09
C SER A 138 -7.90 2.99 -11.05
N GLN A 139 -7.98 1.72 -10.62
CA GLN A 139 -7.02 1.13 -9.69
C GLN A 139 -5.60 1.18 -10.24
N MET A 140 -5.42 0.77 -11.51
CA MET A 140 -4.11 0.80 -12.17
C MET A 140 -3.58 2.23 -12.31
N ALA A 141 -4.43 3.23 -12.58
CA ALA A 141 -4.03 4.63 -12.63
C ALA A 141 -3.53 5.14 -11.26
N TRP A 142 -4.17 4.75 -10.16
CA TRP A 142 -3.73 5.11 -8.82
C TRP A 142 -2.42 4.40 -8.42
N ILE A 143 -2.23 3.15 -8.83
CA ILE A 143 -0.95 2.45 -8.63
C ILE A 143 0.15 3.15 -9.45
N ALA A 144 -0.12 3.53 -10.70
CA ALA A 144 0.83 4.29 -11.52
C ALA A 144 1.22 5.63 -10.86
N MET A 145 0.29 6.34 -10.21
CA MET A 145 0.61 7.53 -9.43
C MET A 145 1.59 7.22 -8.29
N CYS A 146 1.38 6.13 -7.56
CA CYS A 146 2.33 5.68 -6.53
C CYS A 146 3.70 5.33 -7.12
N LEU A 147 3.74 4.67 -8.29
CA LEU A 147 4.98 4.32 -9.00
C LEU A 147 5.73 5.54 -9.51
N ALA A 148 5.02 6.55 -10.03
CA ALA A 148 5.62 7.79 -10.48
C ALA A 148 6.35 8.53 -9.37
N GLN A 149 6.00 8.31 -8.10
CA GLN A 149 6.74 8.82 -6.95
C GLN A 149 8.15 8.20 -6.85
N ALA A 150 8.41 7.08 -7.53
CA ALA A 150 9.64 6.29 -7.50
C ALA A 150 10.06 5.90 -6.07
N PRO A 151 9.17 5.27 -5.28
CA PRO A 151 9.41 4.94 -3.89
C PRO A 151 10.26 3.68 -3.73
N GLU A 152 10.90 3.52 -2.56
CA GLU A 152 11.53 2.27 -2.13
C GLU A 152 10.49 1.30 -1.54
N ILE A 153 9.41 1.85 -0.96
CA ILE A 153 8.36 1.12 -0.25
C ILE A 153 6.99 1.56 -0.76
N ILE A 154 6.14 0.59 -1.07
CA ILE A 154 4.73 0.84 -1.38
C ILE A 154 3.84 0.17 -0.32
N LEU A 155 2.91 0.95 0.21
CA LEU A 155 1.86 0.50 1.10
C LEU A 155 0.53 0.45 0.33
N LEU A 156 -0.13 -0.71 0.28
CA LEU A 156 -1.36 -0.92 -0.46
C LEU A 156 -2.49 -1.33 0.50
N ASP A 157 -3.47 -0.46 0.67
CA ASP A 157 -4.64 -0.73 1.53
C ASP A 157 -5.77 -1.33 0.69
N GLU A 158 -5.92 -2.66 0.73
CA GLU A 158 -6.93 -3.44 0.01
C GLU A 158 -6.92 -3.17 -1.51
N PRO A 159 -5.81 -3.40 -2.20
CA PRO A 159 -5.67 -3.01 -3.60
C PRO A 159 -6.55 -3.81 -4.57
N THR A 160 -7.10 -4.95 -4.16
CA THR A 160 -7.93 -5.84 -4.99
C THR A 160 -9.42 -5.75 -4.69
N THR A 161 -9.82 -4.97 -3.68
CA THR A 161 -11.23 -4.88 -3.25
C THR A 161 -12.09 -4.17 -4.30
N TYR A 162 -13.29 -4.68 -4.54
CA TYR A 162 -14.26 -4.22 -5.56
C TYR A 162 -13.82 -4.38 -7.02
N LEU A 163 -12.78 -5.16 -7.29
CA LEU A 163 -12.35 -5.49 -8.65
C LEU A 163 -12.87 -6.88 -9.04
N ASP A 164 -13.09 -7.08 -10.34
CA ASP A 164 -13.28 -8.43 -10.88
C ASP A 164 -11.97 -9.24 -10.81
N ILE A 165 -12.09 -10.55 -10.97
CA ILE A 165 -10.98 -11.49 -10.80
C ILE A 165 -9.80 -11.16 -11.74
N CYS A 166 -10.09 -10.71 -12.98
CA CYS A 166 -9.06 -10.38 -13.95
C CYS A 166 -8.18 -9.23 -13.44
N TYR A 167 -8.81 -8.12 -13.05
CA TYR A 167 -8.08 -6.96 -12.52
C TYR A 167 -7.43 -7.23 -11.16
N GLN A 168 -8.02 -8.08 -10.30
CA GLN A 168 -7.36 -8.50 -9.07
C GLN A 168 -6.02 -9.18 -9.37
N LEU A 169 -6.00 -10.11 -10.33
CA LEU A 169 -4.79 -10.81 -10.74
C LEU A 169 -3.78 -9.85 -11.40
N GLU A 170 -4.23 -8.95 -12.27
CA GLU A 170 -3.35 -7.95 -12.90
C GLU A 170 -2.65 -7.07 -11.85
N VAL A 171 -3.37 -6.60 -10.82
CA VAL A 171 -2.79 -5.83 -9.72
C VAL A 171 -1.75 -6.64 -8.95
N LEU A 172 -2.04 -7.89 -8.63
CA LEU A 172 -1.12 -8.74 -7.86
C LEU A 172 0.10 -9.17 -8.69
N GLU A 173 -0.06 -9.41 -9.99
CA GLU A 173 1.06 -9.66 -10.91
C GLU A 173 1.94 -8.42 -11.06
N LEU A 174 1.35 -7.23 -11.15
CA LEU A 174 2.11 -5.98 -11.14
C LEU A 174 2.91 -5.83 -9.86
N VAL A 175 2.29 -6.06 -8.68
CA VAL A 175 2.97 -6.05 -7.38
C VAL A 175 4.17 -6.99 -7.36
N ARG A 176 3.99 -8.23 -7.83
CA ARG A 176 5.04 -9.24 -7.91
C ARG A 176 6.15 -8.83 -8.87
N HIS A 177 5.79 -8.26 -10.02
CA HIS A 177 6.76 -7.76 -11.00
C HIS A 177 7.61 -6.62 -10.42
N LEU A 178 6.98 -5.64 -9.76
CA LEU A 178 7.68 -4.52 -9.12
C LEU A 178 8.66 -4.99 -8.05
N ASN A 179 8.25 -5.94 -7.23
CA ASN A 179 9.14 -6.52 -6.22
C ASN A 179 10.34 -7.21 -6.87
N ARG A 180 10.12 -8.09 -7.86
CA ARG A 180 11.19 -8.86 -8.49
C ARG A 180 12.12 -8.04 -9.36
N ALA A 181 11.58 -7.10 -10.17
CA ALA A 181 12.36 -6.31 -11.11
C ALA A 181 13.11 -5.17 -10.45
N TYR A 182 12.54 -4.56 -9.39
CA TYR A 182 13.08 -3.36 -8.76
C TYR A 182 13.48 -3.55 -7.29
N ALA A 183 13.41 -4.77 -6.76
CA ALA A 183 13.62 -5.07 -5.34
C ALA A 183 12.78 -4.17 -4.41
N MET A 184 11.60 -3.78 -4.87
CA MET A 184 10.70 -2.89 -4.15
C MET A 184 10.10 -3.59 -2.93
N THR A 185 10.11 -2.93 -1.79
CA THR A 185 9.45 -3.43 -0.58
C THR A 185 7.96 -3.12 -0.65
N ILE A 186 7.12 -4.11 -0.42
CA ILE A 186 5.67 -3.94 -0.54
C ILE A 186 5.00 -4.43 0.75
N VAL A 187 4.14 -3.59 1.32
CA VAL A 187 3.27 -3.97 2.43
C VAL A 187 1.84 -3.79 1.98
N MET A 188 1.07 -4.84 1.97
CA MET A 188 -0.32 -4.79 1.52
C MET A 188 -1.30 -5.42 2.53
N VAL A 189 -2.52 -4.90 2.53
CA VAL A 189 -3.65 -5.52 3.22
C VAL A 189 -4.45 -6.29 2.19
N LEU A 190 -4.70 -7.56 2.44
CA LEU A 190 -5.58 -8.40 1.60
C LEU A 190 -6.67 -9.04 2.44
N HIS A 191 -7.82 -9.27 1.81
CA HIS A 191 -8.94 -10.05 2.38
C HIS A 191 -8.91 -11.50 1.93
N ASP A 192 -8.48 -11.75 0.70
CA ASP A 192 -8.39 -13.11 0.15
C ASP A 192 -7.10 -13.78 0.60
N ILE A 193 -7.28 -14.87 1.35
CA ILE A 193 -6.18 -15.65 1.92
C ILE A 193 -5.39 -16.39 0.85
N ASN A 194 -6.05 -16.84 -0.23
CA ASN A 194 -5.36 -17.50 -1.34
C ASN A 194 -4.43 -16.51 -2.06
N GLN A 195 -4.91 -15.28 -2.28
CA GLN A 195 -4.06 -14.21 -2.82
C GLN A 195 -2.88 -13.93 -1.87
N ALA A 196 -3.13 -13.81 -0.57
CA ALA A 196 -2.07 -13.62 0.41
C ALA A 196 -1.06 -14.79 0.40
N ALA A 197 -1.54 -16.03 0.30
CA ALA A 197 -0.68 -17.22 0.23
C ALA A 197 0.20 -17.25 -1.01
N GLN A 198 -0.33 -16.80 -2.15
CA GLN A 198 0.35 -16.89 -3.44
C GLN A 198 1.34 -15.74 -3.69
N TYR A 199 1.09 -14.56 -3.14
CA TYR A 199 1.81 -13.33 -3.48
C TYR A 199 2.66 -12.75 -2.35
N SER A 200 2.73 -13.39 -1.19
CA SER A 200 3.48 -12.86 -0.04
C SER A 200 4.71 -13.71 0.29
N ASP A 201 5.77 -13.05 0.72
CA ASP A 201 6.92 -13.70 1.36
C ASP A 201 6.64 -13.92 2.85
N ILE A 202 6.00 -12.93 3.50
CA ILE A 202 5.65 -12.95 4.92
C ILE A 202 4.20 -12.48 5.09
N VAL A 203 3.47 -13.17 5.97
CA VAL A 203 2.12 -12.80 6.37
C VAL A 203 2.09 -12.42 7.85
N TYR A 204 1.44 -11.32 8.17
CA TYR A 204 1.04 -10.92 9.50
C TYR A 204 -0.46 -11.13 9.65
N MET A 205 -0.86 -12.05 10.51
CA MET A 205 -2.26 -12.31 10.84
C MET A 205 -2.66 -11.46 12.03
N MET A 206 -3.64 -10.59 11.86
CA MET A 206 -4.16 -9.70 12.90
C MET A 206 -5.49 -10.17 13.43
N LYS A 207 -5.69 -10.04 14.76
CA LYS A 207 -6.96 -10.28 15.45
C LYS A 207 -7.11 -9.27 16.58
N ASP A 208 -8.27 -8.68 16.72
CA ASP A 208 -8.66 -7.80 17.85
C ASP A 208 -7.63 -6.70 18.22
N GLY A 209 -6.93 -6.17 17.20
CA GLY A 209 -5.92 -5.11 17.38
C GLY A 209 -4.51 -5.61 17.70
N GLU A 210 -4.26 -6.90 17.64
CA GLU A 210 -2.98 -7.53 17.95
C GLU A 210 -2.45 -8.35 16.76
N ILE A 211 -1.14 -8.65 16.73
CA ILE A 211 -0.58 -9.65 15.83
C ILE A 211 -0.81 -11.01 16.47
N TYR A 212 -1.65 -11.83 15.84
CA TYR A 212 -1.94 -13.19 16.29
C TYR A 212 -0.81 -14.15 15.92
N ASN A 213 -0.33 -14.07 14.66
CA ASN A 213 0.75 -14.92 14.17
C ASN A 213 1.49 -14.25 13.00
N THR A 214 2.73 -14.67 12.74
CA THR A 214 3.55 -14.15 11.64
C THR A 214 4.51 -15.20 11.10
N GLY A 215 4.72 -15.22 9.79
CA GLY A 215 5.66 -16.12 9.14
C GLY A 215 5.41 -16.28 7.65
N ALA A 216 6.02 -17.30 7.04
CA ALA A 216 5.73 -17.63 5.66
C ALA A 216 4.28 -18.15 5.52
N PRO A 217 3.60 -17.91 4.38
CA PRO A 217 2.20 -18.29 4.19
C PRO A 217 1.90 -19.75 4.56
N LYS A 218 2.77 -20.69 4.17
CA LYS A 218 2.62 -22.12 4.46
C LYS A 218 2.64 -22.47 5.95
N ASP A 219 3.28 -21.64 6.77
CA ASP A 219 3.45 -21.86 8.20
C ASP A 219 2.34 -21.17 9.02
N ILE A 220 1.63 -20.21 8.39
CA ILE A 220 0.61 -19.38 9.04
C ILE A 220 -0.81 -19.84 8.73
N PHE A 221 -1.06 -20.26 7.49
CA PHE A 221 -2.41 -20.67 7.06
C PHE A 221 -2.71 -22.13 7.42
N LEU A 222 -2.81 -22.38 8.72
CA LEU A 222 -3.17 -23.67 9.29
C LEU A 222 -4.66 -23.68 9.69
N PRO A 223 -5.34 -24.84 9.70
CA PRO A 223 -6.75 -24.92 10.08
C PRO A 223 -7.08 -24.25 11.43
N GLU A 224 -6.21 -24.42 12.42
CA GLU A 224 -6.36 -23.83 13.74
C GLU A 224 -6.38 -22.29 13.68
N SER A 225 -5.48 -21.69 12.86
CA SER A 225 -5.42 -20.24 12.66
C SER A 225 -6.72 -19.69 12.05
N PHE A 226 -7.38 -20.45 11.17
CA PHE A 226 -8.66 -20.05 10.57
C PHE A 226 -9.78 -20.05 11.59
N THR A 227 -9.89 -21.10 12.39
CA THR A 227 -10.90 -21.19 13.45
C THR A 227 -10.71 -20.08 14.47
N ASP A 228 -9.49 -19.83 14.91
CA ASP A 228 -9.20 -18.84 15.93
C ASP A 228 -9.41 -17.40 15.44
N VAL A 229 -8.93 -17.07 14.25
CA VAL A 229 -8.92 -15.68 13.74
C VAL A 229 -10.22 -15.34 13.01
N PHE A 230 -10.70 -16.23 12.14
CA PHE A 230 -11.84 -15.96 11.26
C PHE A 230 -13.14 -16.61 11.72
N ARG A 231 -13.10 -17.47 12.74
CA ARG A 231 -14.26 -18.19 13.32
C ARG A 231 -14.96 -19.11 12.30
N VAL A 232 -14.19 -19.77 11.46
CA VAL A 232 -14.65 -20.74 10.43
C VAL A 232 -14.00 -22.09 10.62
#